data_02a90391232deb2bedfa3d8af441807e
#
_entry.id   02a90391232deb2bedfa3d8af441807e
#
_cell.length_a   1.000
_cell.length_b   1.000
_cell.length_c   1.000
_cell.angle_alpha   90.00
_cell.angle_beta   90.00
_cell.angle_gamma   90.00
#
_symmetry.space_group_name_H-M   'P 1'
#
loop_
_entity.id
_entity.type
_entity.pdbx_description
1 polymer ?
#
loop_
_entity_poly.entity_id
_entity_poly.type
_entity_poly.pdbx_seq_one_letter_code
_entity_poly.pdbx_strand_id
1 'polypeptide(L)'
;MKRIFDFASSAVALGIFLLPIAIVALFVKITSPGPVIYWSDRVGRNNRIFRMPKFRTMRVGTPAVATHLLSDPRSVLTPIGSFLRKSSLDELPQLWSILCGNMSVVGPRPALFNQQDLIELRTTCGVSQLLPGLTGWAQVNGRDELPIAEKVKLDLEYMQRQSLAFDLKIIVLTILKVVRRDGVAH
;
A
#
# COMPACT_ATOMS: atom_id res chain seq x y z
N MET A 1 18.95 11.70 -3.89
CA MET A 1 18.73 11.65 -2.42
C MET A 1 17.54 10.77 -2.02
N LYS A 2 16.32 10.99 -2.58
CA LYS A 2 15.13 10.20 -2.22
C LYS A 2 15.33 8.67 -2.34
N ARG A 3 15.88 8.17 -3.45
CA ARG A 3 16.10 6.73 -3.65
C ARG A 3 17.04 6.09 -2.62
N ILE A 4 18.08 6.84 -2.19
CA ILE A 4 18.99 6.37 -1.14
C ILE A 4 18.25 6.27 0.19
N PHE A 5 17.43 7.28 0.51
CA PHE A 5 16.57 7.27 1.68
C PHE A 5 15.59 6.09 1.66
N ASP A 6 14.88 5.87 0.54
CA ASP A 6 13.95 4.76 0.38
C ASP A 6 14.63 3.40 0.60
N PHE A 7 15.81 3.21 0.01
CA PHE A 7 16.57 1.97 0.14
C PHE A 7 17.05 1.76 1.59
N ALA A 8 17.70 2.75 2.18
CA ALA A 8 18.23 2.65 3.54
C ALA A 8 17.12 2.42 4.57
N SER A 9 16.03 3.22 4.50
CA SER A 9 14.92 3.10 5.44
C SER A 9 14.17 1.77 5.30
N SER A 10 13.98 1.26 4.07
CA SER A 10 13.33 -0.05 3.88
C SER A 10 14.23 -1.22 4.28
N ALA A 11 15.55 -1.12 4.10
CA ALA A 11 16.49 -2.15 4.57
C ALA A 11 16.49 -2.22 6.12
N VAL A 12 16.54 -1.07 6.78
CA VAL A 12 16.44 -0.99 8.26
C VAL A 12 15.09 -1.52 8.74
N ALA A 13 13.98 -1.10 8.10
CA ALA A 13 12.65 -1.57 8.45
C ALA A 13 12.52 -3.10 8.27
N LEU A 14 13.03 -3.67 7.19
CA LEU A 14 13.04 -5.13 7.00
C LEU A 14 13.83 -5.84 8.10
N GLY A 15 14.98 -5.31 8.53
CA GLY A 15 15.73 -5.87 9.66
C GLY A 15 14.93 -5.86 10.95
N ILE A 16 14.29 -4.72 11.29
CA ILE A 16 13.46 -4.56 12.49
C ILE A 16 12.22 -5.48 12.44
N PHE A 17 11.54 -5.55 11.30
CA PHE A 17 10.30 -6.29 11.15
C PHE A 17 10.48 -7.76 10.69
N LEU A 18 11.73 -8.26 10.61
CA LEU A 18 12.00 -9.64 10.19
C LEU A 18 11.25 -10.67 11.05
N LEU A 19 11.33 -10.53 12.37
CA LEU A 19 10.62 -11.42 13.30
C LEU A 19 9.10 -11.28 13.21
N PRO A 20 8.49 -10.08 13.25
CA PRO A 20 7.07 -9.90 12.95
C PRO A 20 6.63 -10.50 11.61
N ILE A 21 7.41 -10.31 10.54
CA ILE A 21 7.13 -10.88 9.21
C ILE A 21 7.07 -12.42 9.28
N ALA A 22 8.06 -13.05 9.94
CA ALA A 22 8.10 -14.50 10.09
C ALA A 22 6.89 -15.04 10.91
N ILE A 23 6.54 -14.34 11.99
CA ILE A 23 5.38 -14.69 12.83
C ILE A 23 4.08 -14.57 12.02
N VAL A 24 3.87 -13.46 11.31
CA VAL A 24 2.67 -13.27 10.47
C VAL A 24 2.62 -14.33 9.37
N ALA A 25 3.75 -14.63 8.71
CA ALA A 25 3.83 -15.67 7.69
C ALA A 25 3.38 -17.04 8.22
N LEU A 26 3.85 -17.41 9.42
CA LEU A 26 3.45 -18.64 10.09
C LEU A 26 1.94 -18.66 10.37
N PHE A 27 1.39 -17.59 10.96
CA PHE A 27 -0.05 -17.53 11.25
C PHE A 27 -0.91 -17.56 9.99
N VAL A 28 -0.52 -16.87 8.91
CA VAL A 28 -1.23 -16.98 7.61
C VAL A 28 -1.22 -18.42 7.11
N LYS A 29 -0.08 -19.14 7.25
CA LYS A 29 0.07 -20.51 6.76
C LYS A 29 -0.78 -21.52 7.53
N ILE A 30 -0.82 -21.41 8.86
CA ILE A 30 -1.54 -22.38 9.71
C ILE A 30 -3.05 -22.12 9.80
N THR A 31 -3.50 -20.85 9.61
CA THR A 31 -4.92 -20.49 9.75
C THR A 31 -5.70 -20.55 8.44
N SER A 32 -5.03 -20.65 7.29
CA SER A 32 -5.72 -20.66 6.00
C SER A 32 -4.93 -21.43 4.92
N PRO A 33 -5.53 -22.40 4.21
CA PRO A 33 -4.86 -23.16 3.15
C PRO A 33 -4.48 -22.25 1.98
N GLY A 34 -3.30 -22.50 1.38
CA GLY A 34 -2.77 -21.82 0.21
C GLY A 34 -1.48 -20.99 0.46
N PRO A 35 -1.08 -20.11 -0.46
CA PRO A 35 0.16 -19.35 -0.36
C PRO A 35 0.10 -18.30 0.75
N VAL A 36 1.25 -18.03 1.40
CA VAL A 36 1.37 -16.99 2.43
C VAL A 36 1.30 -15.60 1.84
N ILE A 37 1.97 -15.40 0.69
CA ILE A 37 2.03 -14.13 -0.02
C ILE A 37 1.00 -14.12 -1.15
N TYR A 38 0.25 -13.05 -1.22
CA TYR A 38 -0.60 -12.67 -2.34
C TYR A 38 0.13 -11.62 -3.19
N TRP A 39 0.22 -11.86 -4.48
CA TRP A 39 0.81 -10.94 -5.45
C TRP A 39 -0.31 -10.17 -6.15
N SER A 40 -0.35 -8.86 -5.94
CA SER A 40 -1.34 -7.97 -6.54
C SER A 40 -0.74 -7.21 -7.71
N ASP A 41 -1.37 -7.28 -8.89
CA ASP A 41 -0.99 -6.46 -10.03
C ASP A 41 -1.39 -5.01 -9.79
N ARG A 42 -0.38 -4.13 -9.80
CA ARG A 42 -0.52 -2.72 -9.48
C ARG A 42 0.12 -1.85 -10.54
N VAL A 43 -0.45 -0.65 -10.70
CA VAL A 43 0.11 0.37 -11.57
C VAL A 43 1.25 1.08 -10.84
N GLY A 44 2.43 1.01 -11.43
CA GLY A 44 3.64 1.66 -10.99
C GLY A 44 3.97 2.92 -11.80
N ARG A 45 5.22 3.35 -11.72
CA ARG A 45 5.74 4.51 -12.44
C ARG A 45 5.54 4.36 -13.95
N ASN A 46 5.11 5.46 -14.61
CA ASN A 46 4.82 5.51 -16.05
C ASN A 46 3.80 4.44 -16.50
N ASN A 47 2.83 4.14 -15.63
CA ASN A 47 1.78 3.15 -15.85
C ASN A 47 2.27 1.71 -16.09
N ARG A 48 3.52 1.38 -15.75
CA ARG A 48 4.02 0.02 -15.83
C ARG A 48 3.41 -0.84 -14.74
N ILE A 49 2.86 -1.98 -15.12
CA ILE A 49 2.33 -2.94 -14.14
C ILE A 49 3.48 -3.63 -13.42
N PHE A 50 3.37 -3.75 -12.09
CA PHE A 50 4.28 -4.53 -11.27
C PHE A 50 3.50 -5.39 -10.27
N ARG A 51 4.10 -6.50 -9.84
CA ARG A 51 3.52 -7.40 -8.85
C ARG A 51 3.91 -6.96 -7.45
N MET A 52 2.91 -6.54 -6.68
CA MET A 52 3.09 -6.04 -5.32
C MET A 52 2.80 -7.16 -4.30
N PRO A 53 3.77 -7.55 -3.45
CA PRO A 53 3.57 -8.57 -2.44
C PRO A 53 2.79 -8.03 -1.24
N LYS A 54 1.84 -8.84 -0.74
CA LYS A 54 1.15 -8.66 0.54
C LYS A 54 0.98 -9.98 1.24
N PHE A 55 0.86 -9.97 2.56
CA PHE A 55 0.32 -11.16 3.21
C PHE A 55 -1.12 -11.39 2.78
N ARG A 56 -1.46 -12.66 2.54
CA ARG A 56 -2.80 -13.03 2.14
C ARG A 56 -3.79 -12.83 3.29
N THR A 57 -4.74 -11.93 3.10
CA THR A 57 -5.82 -11.62 4.04
C THR A 57 -7.19 -12.09 3.58
N MET A 58 -7.28 -12.57 2.33
CA MET A 58 -8.50 -13.10 1.72
C MET A 58 -8.32 -14.54 1.27
N ARG A 59 -9.41 -15.29 1.16
CA ARG A 59 -9.42 -16.68 0.69
C ARG A 59 -8.95 -16.76 -0.76
N VAL A 60 -8.37 -17.89 -1.12
CA VAL A 60 -7.98 -18.18 -2.51
C VAL A 60 -9.23 -18.17 -3.39
N GLY A 61 -9.14 -17.57 -4.57
CA GLY A 61 -10.27 -17.42 -5.51
C GLY A 61 -11.09 -16.15 -5.32
N THR A 62 -10.80 -15.30 -4.32
CA THR A 62 -11.46 -14.00 -4.19
C THR A 62 -11.11 -13.10 -5.40
N PRO A 63 -12.10 -12.44 -6.05
CA PRO A 63 -11.85 -11.56 -7.17
C PRO A 63 -10.88 -10.42 -6.85
N ALA A 64 -10.00 -10.09 -7.80
CA ALA A 64 -9.01 -9.01 -7.69
C ALA A 64 -9.65 -7.64 -8.00
N VAL A 65 -10.56 -7.21 -7.15
CA VAL A 65 -11.25 -5.90 -7.23
C VAL A 65 -11.02 -5.07 -5.97
N ALA A 66 -11.36 -3.79 -6.02
CA ALA A 66 -11.32 -2.96 -4.82
C ALA A 66 -12.30 -3.50 -3.76
N THR A 67 -11.92 -3.49 -2.50
CA THR A 67 -12.66 -4.17 -1.41
C THR A 67 -14.13 -3.70 -1.31
N HIS A 68 -14.39 -2.41 -1.58
CA HIS A 68 -15.76 -1.84 -1.55
C HIS A 68 -16.65 -2.32 -2.71
N LEU A 69 -16.08 -2.97 -3.73
CA LEU A 69 -16.82 -3.57 -4.84
C LEU A 69 -17.20 -5.03 -4.60
N LEU A 70 -16.76 -5.63 -3.49
CA LEU A 70 -17.17 -6.97 -3.09
C LEU A 70 -18.53 -6.91 -2.42
N SER A 71 -19.42 -7.82 -2.77
CA SER A 71 -20.78 -7.93 -2.20
C SER A 71 -20.75 -8.18 -0.69
N ASP A 72 -19.83 -9.04 -0.23
CA ASP A 72 -19.59 -9.30 1.18
C ASP A 72 -18.08 -9.40 1.46
N PRO A 73 -17.42 -8.28 1.77
CA PRO A 73 -15.98 -8.27 2.05
C PRO A 73 -15.57 -9.10 3.27
N ARG A 74 -16.48 -9.31 4.24
CA ARG A 74 -16.17 -10.04 5.47
C ARG A 74 -16.12 -11.55 5.27
N SER A 75 -16.99 -12.10 4.45
CA SER A 75 -17.07 -13.54 4.19
C SER A 75 -15.84 -14.11 3.48
N VAL A 76 -15.13 -13.27 2.73
CA VAL A 76 -13.92 -13.67 1.99
C VAL A 76 -12.62 -13.51 2.77
N LEU A 77 -12.67 -12.94 3.99
CA LEU A 77 -11.48 -12.79 4.83
C LEU A 77 -10.99 -14.14 5.37
N THR A 78 -9.67 -14.25 5.51
CA THR A 78 -9.05 -15.33 6.31
C THR A 78 -9.27 -15.08 7.81
N PRO A 79 -9.15 -16.09 8.68
CA PRO A 79 -9.38 -15.92 10.13
C PRO A 79 -8.60 -14.77 10.76
N ILE A 80 -7.34 -14.53 10.33
CA ILE A 80 -6.53 -13.42 10.81
C ILE A 80 -6.55 -12.21 9.87
N GLY A 81 -7.24 -12.30 8.73
CA GLY A 81 -7.23 -11.28 7.67
C GLY A 81 -7.70 -9.91 8.13
N SER A 82 -8.76 -9.86 8.95
CA SER A 82 -9.26 -8.60 9.53
C SER A 82 -8.23 -7.93 10.43
N PHE A 83 -7.58 -8.70 11.30
CA PHE A 83 -6.51 -8.20 12.17
C PHE A 83 -5.33 -7.65 11.37
N LEU A 84 -4.85 -8.39 10.36
CA LEU A 84 -3.72 -7.98 9.52
C LEU A 84 -4.01 -6.66 8.79
N ARG A 85 -5.22 -6.50 8.25
CA ARG A 85 -5.64 -5.26 7.57
C ARG A 85 -5.74 -4.08 8.54
N LYS A 86 -6.35 -4.29 9.71
CA LYS A 86 -6.47 -3.24 10.75
C LYS A 86 -5.13 -2.74 11.26
N SER A 87 -4.15 -3.64 11.37
CA SER A 87 -2.79 -3.33 11.82
C SER A 87 -1.85 -2.91 10.68
N SER A 88 -2.29 -2.99 9.42
CA SER A 88 -1.47 -2.81 8.21
C SER A 88 -0.25 -3.76 8.15
N LEU A 89 -0.24 -4.83 8.93
CA LEU A 89 0.83 -5.83 8.91
C LEU A 89 0.85 -6.62 7.59
N ASP A 90 -0.28 -6.68 6.89
CA ASP A 90 -0.36 -7.30 5.56
C ASP A 90 0.50 -6.58 4.51
N GLU A 91 0.87 -5.33 4.74
CA GLU A 91 1.64 -4.51 3.82
C GLU A 91 3.17 -4.61 4.03
N LEU A 92 3.64 -5.25 5.12
CA LEU A 92 5.08 -5.39 5.40
C LEU A 92 5.91 -5.99 4.24
N PRO A 93 5.42 -7.00 3.47
CA PRO A 93 6.16 -7.53 2.34
C PRO A 93 6.45 -6.48 1.23
N GLN A 94 5.71 -5.36 1.18
CA GLN A 94 5.95 -4.30 0.20
C GLN A 94 7.30 -3.59 0.39
N LEU A 95 7.92 -3.68 1.58
CA LEU A 95 9.29 -3.21 1.82
C LEU A 95 10.27 -3.82 0.80
N TRP A 96 10.04 -5.06 0.38
CA TRP A 96 10.79 -5.70 -0.71
C TRP A 96 10.64 -4.96 -2.05
N SER A 97 9.42 -4.52 -2.38
CA SER A 97 9.18 -3.74 -3.61
C SER A 97 9.89 -2.39 -3.60
N ILE A 98 10.10 -1.79 -2.41
CA ILE A 98 10.87 -0.57 -2.27
C ILE A 98 12.36 -0.84 -2.51
N LEU A 99 12.92 -1.91 -1.96
CA LEU A 99 14.31 -2.31 -2.21
C LEU A 99 14.55 -2.58 -3.69
N CYS A 100 13.62 -3.28 -4.36
CA CYS A 100 13.71 -3.57 -5.80
C CYS A 100 13.51 -2.31 -6.69
N GLY A 101 13.03 -1.19 -6.16
CA GLY A 101 12.84 0.06 -6.91
C GLY A 101 11.49 0.18 -7.62
N ASN A 102 10.56 -0.73 -7.39
CA ASN A 102 9.21 -0.66 -7.92
C ASN A 102 8.33 0.32 -7.13
N MET A 103 8.70 0.59 -5.86
CA MET A 103 8.00 1.47 -4.95
C MET A 103 8.97 2.42 -4.22
N SER A 104 8.41 3.41 -3.57
CA SER A 104 9.03 4.33 -2.62
C SER A 104 8.36 4.18 -1.24
N VAL A 105 8.99 4.65 -0.18
CA VAL A 105 8.37 4.75 1.14
C VAL A 105 7.17 5.70 1.07
N VAL A 106 7.36 6.87 0.44
CA VAL A 106 6.32 7.89 0.30
C VAL A 106 6.04 8.18 -1.17
N GLY A 107 4.76 8.12 -1.55
CA GLY A 107 4.29 8.37 -2.90
C GLY A 107 2.79 8.12 -3.04
N PRO A 108 2.20 8.31 -4.22
CA PRO A 108 0.81 7.94 -4.50
C PRO A 108 0.56 6.44 -4.24
N ARG A 109 -0.58 6.10 -3.61
CA ARG A 109 -0.93 4.67 -3.41
C ARG A 109 -1.06 3.95 -4.76
N PRO A 110 -0.41 2.78 -4.96
CA PRO A 110 -0.48 2.08 -6.23
C PRO A 110 -1.92 1.68 -6.57
N ALA A 111 -2.43 2.14 -7.72
CA ALA A 111 -3.75 1.78 -8.23
C ALA A 111 -3.81 0.29 -8.57
N LEU A 112 -4.99 -0.34 -8.47
CA LEU A 112 -5.23 -1.64 -9.10
C LEU A 112 -5.15 -1.48 -10.63
N PHE A 113 -4.73 -2.54 -11.30
CA PHE A 113 -4.59 -2.55 -12.76
C PHE A 113 -5.89 -2.24 -13.52
N ASN A 114 -7.04 -2.43 -12.87
CA ASN A 114 -8.38 -2.23 -13.42
C ASN A 114 -9.08 -0.94 -12.91
N GLN A 115 -8.38 -0.04 -12.24
CA GLN A 115 -8.89 1.27 -11.81
C GLN A 115 -8.63 2.35 -12.87
N GLN A 116 -9.27 2.22 -14.06
CA GLN A 116 -8.99 3.07 -15.21
C GLN A 116 -9.17 4.56 -14.92
N ASP A 117 -10.27 4.95 -14.27
CA ASP A 117 -10.57 6.35 -13.94
C ASP A 117 -9.44 7.02 -13.15
N LEU A 118 -8.90 6.30 -12.15
CA LEU A 118 -7.79 6.78 -11.34
C LEU A 118 -6.49 6.87 -12.13
N ILE A 119 -6.23 5.87 -12.98
CA ILE A 119 -5.02 5.78 -13.82
C ILE A 119 -5.01 6.92 -14.84
N GLU A 120 -6.11 7.14 -15.55
CA GLU A 120 -6.24 8.19 -16.56
C GLU A 120 -6.08 9.57 -15.95
N LEU A 121 -6.76 9.85 -14.84
CA LEU A 121 -6.69 11.14 -14.19
C LEU A 121 -5.27 11.45 -13.65
N ARG A 122 -4.58 10.46 -13.05
CA ARG A 122 -3.18 10.58 -12.64
C ARG A 122 -2.24 10.80 -13.81
N THR A 123 -2.51 10.17 -14.94
CA THR A 123 -1.70 10.30 -16.16
C THR A 123 -1.83 11.71 -16.73
N THR A 124 -3.04 12.22 -16.86
CA THR A 124 -3.33 13.57 -17.35
C THR A 124 -2.66 14.63 -16.48
N CYS A 125 -2.64 14.45 -15.16
CA CYS A 125 -1.99 15.38 -14.22
C CYS A 125 -0.48 15.15 -14.06
N GLY A 126 0.12 14.16 -14.75
CA GLY A 126 1.55 13.85 -14.64
C GLY A 126 1.97 13.08 -13.39
N VAL A 127 1.04 12.75 -12.48
CA VAL A 127 1.29 11.99 -11.24
C VAL A 127 1.83 10.60 -11.53
N SER A 128 1.51 10.01 -12.69
CA SER A 128 2.02 8.71 -13.14
C SER A 128 3.55 8.62 -13.24
N GLN A 129 4.25 9.75 -13.28
CA GLN A 129 5.72 9.81 -13.30
C GLN A 129 6.36 9.50 -11.93
N LEU A 130 5.57 9.53 -10.85
CA LEU A 130 6.06 9.22 -9.52
C LEU A 130 6.14 7.71 -9.29
N LEU A 131 7.08 7.27 -8.44
CA LEU A 131 7.02 5.93 -7.87
C LEU A 131 5.84 5.84 -6.90
N PRO A 132 5.04 4.76 -6.95
CA PRO A 132 4.00 4.55 -5.96
C PRO A 132 4.60 4.34 -4.57
N GLY A 133 3.89 4.82 -3.54
CA GLY A 133 4.33 4.77 -2.15
C GLY A 133 3.67 3.67 -1.33
N LEU A 134 4.39 3.22 -0.29
CA LEU A 134 3.83 2.43 0.81
C LEU A 134 2.84 3.30 1.60
N THR A 135 3.22 4.55 1.85
CA THR A 135 2.33 5.62 2.34
C THR A 135 2.35 6.82 1.43
N GLY A 136 1.46 7.81 1.64
CA GLY A 136 1.38 9.00 0.80
C GLY A 136 0.44 10.06 1.33
N TRP A 137 0.48 11.24 0.71
CA TRP A 137 -0.28 12.40 1.17
C TRP A 137 -1.79 12.16 1.14
N ALA A 138 -2.32 11.53 0.09
CA ALA A 138 -3.73 11.15 0.02
C ALA A 138 -4.10 10.11 1.11
N GLN A 139 -3.19 9.18 1.43
CA GLN A 139 -3.44 8.16 2.45
C GLN A 139 -3.54 8.75 3.86
N VAL A 140 -2.74 9.75 4.19
CA VAL A 140 -2.82 10.43 5.49
C VAL A 140 -3.94 11.49 5.56
N ASN A 141 -4.66 11.77 4.46
CA ASN A 141 -5.77 12.72 4.44
C ASN A 141 -7.14 12.09 4.19
N GLY A 142 -7.27 10.74 4.14
CA GLY A 142 -8.57 10.08 4.02
C GLY A 142 -8.56 8.71 3.36
N ARG A 143 -7.40 8.24 2.85
CA ARG A 143 -7.22 6.90 2.28
C ARG A 143 -8.26 6.53 1.20
N ASP A 144 -8.92 5.38 1.41
CA ASP A 144 -9.84 4.79 0.43
C ASP A 144 -11.21 5.48 0.39
N GLU A 145 -11.56 6.26 1.41
CA GLU A 145 -12.83 7.00 1.52
C GLU A 145 -12.90 8.23 0.61
N LEU A 146 -11.74 8.75 0.19
CA LEU A 146 -11.70 9.93 -0.68
C LEU A 146 -12.23 9.62 -2.08
N PRO A 147 -13.01 10.53 -2.70
CA PRO A 147 -13.31 10.49 -4.13
C PRO A 147 -12.03 10.49 -4.98
N ILE A 148 -12.09 9.89 -6.16
CA ILE A 148 -10.92 9.78 -7.06
C ILE A 148 -10.30 11.15 -7.36
N ALA A 149 -11.12 12.16 -7.65
CA ALA A 149 -10.64 13.52 -7.94
C ALA A 149 -9.86 14.13 -6.76
N GLU A 150 -10.32 13.94 -5.54
CA GLU A 150 -9.64 14.40 -4.32
C GLU A 150 -8.32 13.65 -4.10
N LYS A 151 -8.30 12.32 -4.33
CA LYS A 151 -7.06 11.53 -4.26
C LYS A 151 -6.01 12.08 -5.22
N VAL A 152 -6.39 12.34 -6.47
CA VAL A 152 -5.47 12.85 -7.48
C VAL A 152 -5.01 14.27 -7.17
N LYS A 153 -5.88 15.13 -6.63
CA LYS A 153 -5.52 16.47 -6.15
C LYS A 153 -4.43 16.40 -5.07
N LEU A 154 -4.59 15.53 -4.09
CA LEU A 154 -3.59 15.33 -3.03
C LEU A 154 -2.29 14.70 -3.55
N ASP A 155 -2.39 13.76 -4.50
CA ASP A 155 -1.22 13.18 -5.16
C ASP A 155 -0.45 14.23 -5.97
N LEU A 156 -1.15 15.17 -6.63
CA LEU A 156 -0.56 16.31 -7.34
C LEU A 156 0.10 17.29 -6.37
N GLU A 157 -0.56 17.60 -5.25
CA GLU A 157 0.04 18.43 -4.19
C GLU A 157 1.33 17.81 -3.67
N TYR A 158 1.34 16.48 -3.45
CA TYR A 158 2.54 15.76 -3.06
C TYR A 158 3.64 15.91 -4.12
N MET A 159 3.32 15.75 -5.40
CA MET A 159 4.27 15.86 -6.50
C MET A 159 4.93 17.25 -6.53
N GLN A 160 4.15 18.32 -6.32
CA GLN A 160 4.63 19.71 -6.32
C GLN A 160 5.50 20.04 -5.11
N ARG A 161 5.21 19.43 -3.95
CA ARG A 161 5.89 19.69 -2.67
C ARG A 161 6.93 18.64 -2.31
N GLN A 162 7.21 17.72 -3.21
CA GLN A 162 8.10 16.58 -2.94
C GLN A 162 9.45 17.05 -2.39
N SER A 163 9.73 16.68 -1.16
CA SER A 163 10.97 16.95 -0.45
C SER A 163 11.17 15.91 0.66
N LEU A 164 12.40 15.72 1.11
CA LEU A 164 12.68 14.80 2.21
C LEU A 164 11.95 15.21 3.50
N ALA A 165 11.85 16.50 3.78
CA ALA A 165 11.12 17.02 4.95
C ALA A 165 9.62 16.71 4.85
N PHE A 166 9.03 16.83 3.66
CA PHE A 166 7.63 16.49 3.45
C PHE A 166 7.38 14.97 3.54
N ASP A 167 8.31 14.17 3.02
CA ASP A 167 8.26 12.70 3.17
C ASP A 167 8.30 12.30 4.66
N LEU A 168 9.22 12.88 5.46
CA LEU A 168 9.30 12.62 6.90
C LEU A 168 8.01 13.03 7.63
N LYS A 169 7.42 14.17 7.28
CA LYS A 169 6.12 14.59 7.82
C LYS A 169 5.03 13.55 7.54
N ILE A 170 4.95 13.05 6.29
CA ILE A 170 3.96 12.04 5.91
C ILE A 170 4.19 10.73 6.68
N ILE A 171 5.44 10.30 6.86
CA ILE A 171 5.79 9.10 7.65
C ILE A 171 5.32 9.26 9.09
N VAL A 172 5.60 10.39 9.74
CA VAL A 172 5.17 10.66 11.12
C VAL A 172 3.63 10.62 11.22
N LEU A 173 2.92 11.28 10.30
CA LEU A 173 1.45 11.25 10.25
C LEU A 173 0.92 9.82 10.05
N THR A 174 1.58 9.01 9.23
CA THR A 174 1.22 7.60 9.02
C THR A 174 1.33 6.81 10.30
N ILE A 175 2.46 6.94 11.01
CA ILE A 175 2.69 6.25 12.29
C ILE A 175 1.61 6.64 13.30
N LEU A 176 1.31 7.94 13.43
CA LEU A 176 0.26 8.43 14.34
C LEU A 176 -1.11 7.85 14.00
N LYS A 177 -1.48 7.76 12.70
CA LYS A 177 -2.76 7.16 12.29
C LYS A 177 -2.82 5.66 12.54
N VAL A 178 -1.74 4.93 12.28
CA VAL A 178 -1.68 3.49 12.58
C VAL A 178 -1.84 3.23 14.07
N VAL A 179 -1.16 4.01 14.92
CA VAL A 179 -1.26 3.90 16.39
C VAL A 179 -2.67 4.24 16.89
N ARG A 180 -3.29 5.30 16.33
CA ARG A 180 -4.67 5.71 16.69
C ARG A 180 -5.75 4.84 16.06
N ARG A 181 -5.40 3.95 15.12
CA ARG A 181 -6.33 3.13 14.33
C ARG A 181 -7.35 3.95 13.52
N ASP A 182 -7.02 5.18 13.17
CA ASP A 182 -7.89 6.07 12.41
C ASP A 182 -7.90 5.71 10.91
N GLY A 183 -9.08 5.67 10.30
CA GLY A 183 -9.27 5.57 8.85
C GLY A 183 -9.05 4.17 8.25
N VAL A 184 -9.24 3.09 9.01
CA VAL A 184 -9.32 1.73 8.46
C VAL A 184 -10.80 1.37 8.30
N ALA A 185 -11.37 1.71 7.13
CA ALA A 185 -12.71 1.27 6.75
C ALA A 185 -12.77 -0.26 6.60
N HIS A 186 -13.89 -0.85 6.98
CA HIS A 186 -14.16 -2.31 6.99
C HIS A 186 -15.20 -2.66 5.97
#